data_757e03dd55a245ca983d261b15114bf9
#
_entry.id   757e03dd55a245ca983d261b15114bf9
#
_cell.length_a   1.000
_cell.length_b   1.000
_cell.length_c   1.000
_cell.angle_alpha   90.00
_cell.angle_beta   90.00
_cell.angle_gamma   90.00
#
_symmetry.space_group_name_H-M   'P 1'
#
loop_
_entity.id
_entity.type
_entity.pdbx_description
1 polymer ?
#
loop_
_entity_poly.entity_id
_entity_poly.type
_entity_poly.pdbx_seq_one_letter_code
_entity_poly.pdbx_strand_id
1 'polypeptide(L)'
;MKSGKEILAEFQLDPWMLYDTIVNSTDDYIYLVNMQEDRALISENMLQDFDLPDLIVPGLIPLWGDLVHERDRQRFDDSITAMLNGETDEHNVEYQVRNRKHEYIWVICRGLLKRNDRGEPIFFAGIVSNLENKGKIDSITGLFTQTACENSVTQLLEHKRNGGILLLGLDDFSHINELNDHIFGDAVLRQFSQTMQRLLPASARMYRFDGDEFAIVYEQATRKQVRELYKIIHAYCNRRHFIDDIGYFCTVSGGIAMFWEDGDNFLDLIKYADNALEASKYRGKNQCTQFSHELVQIKRRRLSIANQLQSSVLRGMQDFYLVYQPLINASSMKVEGAEALLRWSSCEYGNVRPDEFIPILESAGLIHQAGKWVFQEAVRTCKEWVKENPGFVMNVNFSYIQMLNEDLLPFIRRTLKQADLSAKHIVIELTESCFVTEMDALKRSFQQLREMGIRIAIDDFGTGYSSLGMLSQMPADIVKIDRLFISSIHENSFHQSFINAVIQLCHSVGIRVCVEGVEEQEELKVVRDIQADNIQGFYFSRPVEKRTFHDRFLDLQMVL
;
A
#
# COMPACT_ATOMS: atom_id res chain seq x y z
N MET A 1 -16.69 -14.51 58.32
CA MET A 1 -15.97 -13.37 57.73
C MET A 1 -16.39 -12.13 58.48
N LYS A 2 -15.43 -11.29 58.96
CA LYS A 2 -15.77 -10.00 59.55
C LYS A 2 -16.43 -9.12 58.50
N SER A 3 -17.43 -8.34 58.89
CA SER A 3 -18.06 -7.37 57.99
C SER A 3 -17.07 -6.25 57.62
N GLY A 4 -17.23 -5.60 56.44
CA GLY A 4 -16.36 -4.48 56.06
C GLY A 4 -16.34 -3.33 57.11
N LYS A 5 -17.44 -3.13 57.86
CA LYS A 5 -17.52 -2.16 58.97
C LYS A 5 -16.64 -2.56 60.15
N GLU A 6 -16.59 -3.86 60.50
CA GLU A 6 -15.73 -4.37 61.57
C GLU A 6 -14.24 -4.30 61.22
N ILE A 7 -13.91 -4.55 59.91
CA ILE A 7 -12.54 -4.42 59.41
C ILE A 7 -12.09 -2.95 59.47
N LEU A 8 -12.91 -2.02 59.01
CA LEU A 8 -12.60 -0.57 59.02
C LEU A 8 -12.46 -0.02 60.44
N ALA A 9 -13.28 -0.48 61.39
CA ALA A 9 -13.20 -0.09 62.81
C ALA A 9 -11.90 -0.59 63.46
N GLU A 10 -11.44 -1.80 63.14
CA GLU A 10 -10.16 -2.33 63.62
C GLU A 10 -8.95 -1.61 62.97
N PHE A 11 -9.07 -1.15 61.74
CA PHE A 11 -7.96 -0.51 60.99
C PHE A 11 -7.76 0.96 61.34
N GLN A 12 -8.70 1.58 62.11
CA GLN A 12 -8.68 3.00 62.53
C GLN A 12 -8.31 3.97 61.39
N LEU A 13 -8.83 3.79 60.19
CA LEU A 13 -8.53 4.56 59.04
C LEU A 13 -9.32 5.87 59.03
N ASP A 14 -8.61 6.99 58.89
CA ASP A 14 -9.22 8.29 58.59
C ASP A 14 -9.72 8.31 57.16
N PRO A 15 -11.02 8.50 56.89
CA PRO A 15 -11.57 8.55 55.54
C PRO A 15 -10.95 9.60 54.63
N TRP A 16 -10.55 10.75 55.21
CA TRP A 16 -9.89 11.80 54.47
C TRP A 16 -8.47 11.41 54.04
N MET A 17 -7.69 10.83 54.91
CA MET A 17 -6.36 10.31 54.60
C MET A 17 -6.43 9.22 53.54
N LEU A 18 -7.44 8.35 53.55
CA LEU A 18 -7.65 7.36 52.51
C LEU A 18 -7.96 7.99 51.17
N TYR A 19 -8.86 8.96 51.13
CA TYR A 19 -9.22 9.69 49.92
C TYR A 19 -8.00 10.41 49.33
N ASP A 20 -7.32 11.20 50.14
CA ASP A 20 -6.13 11.96 49.75
C ASP A 20 -5.01 11.04 49.19
N THR A 21 -4.78 9.91 49.87
CA THR A 21 -3.79 8.93 49.41
C THR A 21 -4.16 8.32 48.04
N ILE A 22 -5.44 7.98 47.83
CA ILE A 22 -5.91 7.39 46.57
C ILE A 22 -5.82 8.43 45.46
N VAL A 23 -6.29 9.65 45.67
CA VAL A 23 -6.24 10.75 44.69
C VAL A 23 -4.81 11.04 44.26
N ASN A 24 -3.87 11.08 45.20
CA ASN A 24 -2.46 11.38 44.89
C ASN A 24 -1.65 10.18 44.37
N SER A 25 -2.26 8.98 44.33
CA SER A 25 -1.60 7.76 43.82
C SER A 25 -2.00 7.39 42.39
N THR A 26 -2.87 8.15 41.75
CA THR A 26 -3.37 7.87 40.40
C THR A 26 -3.47 9.14 39.57
N ASP A 27 -3.27 9.03 38.27
CA ASP A 27 -3.55 10.09 37.28
C ASP A 27 -5.03 10.10 36.84
N ASP A 28 -5.83 9.15 37.30
CA ASP A 28 -7.27 9.09 37.03
C ASP A 28 -8.02 10.17 37.80
N TYR A 29 -9.11 10.68 37.25
CA TYR A 29 -9.98 11.64 37.92
C TYR A 29 -10.93 10.89 38.88
N ILE A 30 -11.03 11.33 40.12
CA ILE A 30 -11.87 10.71 41.13
C ILE A 30 -13.06 11.60 41.44
N TYR A 31 -14.24 11.02 41.55
CA TYR A 31 -15.45 11.70 41.97
C TYR A 31 -16.24 10.89 43.04
N LEU A 32 -16.80 11.61 43.99
CA LEU A 32 -17.63 11.09 45.07
C LEU A 32 -18.90 11.93 45.14
N VAL A 33 -20.08 11.35 44.86
CA VAL A 33 -21.36 12.07 44.83
C VAL A 33 -22.21 11.63 46.02
N ASN A 34 -22.60 12.58 46.88
CA ASN A 34 -23.68 12.40 47.86
C ASN A 34 -25.00 12.59 47.12
N MET A 35 -25.73 11.49 46.89
CA MET A 35 -26.97 11.47 46.12
C MET A 35 -28.16 12.10 46.88
N GLN A 36 -28.06 12.26 48.19
CA GLN A 36 -29.12 12.86 49.01
C GLN A 36 -29.02 14.39 49.05
N GLU A 37 -27.80 14.93 48.99
CA GLU A 37 -27.53 16.38 49.01
C GLU A 37 -27.27 16.94 47.64
N ASP A 38 -27.20 16.08 46.61
CA ASP A 38 -26.82 16.41 45.24
C ASP A 38 -25.52 17.24 45.17
N ARG A 39 -24.49 16.79 45.89
CA ARG A 39 -23.18 17.41 45.96
C ARG A 39 -22.10 16.38 45.72
N ALA A 40 -21.11 16.76 44.93
CA ALA A 40 -19.99 15.90 44.60
C ALA A 40 -18.66 16.52 45.06
N LEU A 41 -17.75 15.69 45.58
CA LEU A 41 -16.35 15.97 45.76
C LEU A 41 -15.58 15.41 44.56
N ILE A 42 -14.77 16.24 43.90
CA ILE A 42 -13.93 15.83 42.75
C ILE A 42 -12.47 15.97 43.09
N SER A 43 -11.59 15.27 42.37
CA SER A 43 -10.14 15.40 42.51
C SER A 43 -9.63 16.71 41.89
N GLU A 44 -8.49 17.24 42.37
CA GLU A 44 -7.92 18.48 41.88
C GLU A 44 -7.55 18.45 40.40
N ASN A 45 -7.03 17.32 39.90
CA ASN A 45 -6.74 17.13 38.47
C ASN A 45 -8.01 17.19 37.61
N MET A 46 -9.16 16.69 38.13
CA MET A 46 -10.44 16.81 37.44
C MET A 46 -10.90 18.27 37.31
N LEU A 47 -10.71 19.07 38.38
CA LEU A 47 -11.02 20.49 38.33
C LEU A 47 -10.07 21.29 37.42
N GLN A 48 -8.80 20.87 37.31
CA GLN A 48 -7.83 21.51 36.44
C GLN A 48 -8.13 21.26 34.95
N ASP A 49 -8.53 20.06 34.60
CA ASP A 49 -8.68 19.63 33.21
C ASP A 49 -10.08 19.86 32.62
N PHE A 50 -11.11 20.00 33.45
CA PHE A 50 -12.48 20.19 33.00
C PHE A 50 -13.09 21.51 33.51
N ASP A 51 -14.09 22.01 32.79
CA ASP A 51 -14.77 23.27 33.13
C ASP A 51 -15.84 23.01 34.20
N LEU A 52 -15.36 22.79 35.45
CA LEU A 52 -16.17 22.55 36.64
C LEU A 52 -15.98 23.73 37.62
N PRO A 53 -17.01 24.05 38.44
CA PRO A 53 -17.02 25.30 39.18
C PRO A 53 -16.07 25.31 40.40
N ASP A 54 -15.90 24.18 41.10
CA ASP A 54 -15.12 24.06 42.34
C ASP A 54 -14.82 22.59 42.64
N LEU A 55 -14.03 22.27 43.65
CA LEU A 55 -13.80 20.91 44.16
C LEU A 55 -15.08 20.27 44.73
N ILE A 56 -16.00 21.08 45.22
CA ILE A 56 -17.34 20.63 45.65
C ILE A 56 -18.39 21.12 44.66
N VAL A 57 -18.85 20.25 43.82
CA VAL A 57 -19.74 20.56 42.70
C VAL A 57 -21.18 20.17 43.02
N PRO A 58 -22.15 21.11 43.06
CA PRO A 58 -23.57 20.74 43.10
C PRO A 58 -24.00 20.27 41.72
N GLY A 59 -24.82 19.22 41.67
CA GLY A 59 -25.37 18.70 40.41
C GLY A 59 -24.30 18.20 39.42
N LEU A 60 -23.31 17.45 39.89
CA LEU A 60 -22.20 16.98 39.02
C LEU A 60 -22.69 16.19 37.80
N ILE A 61 -23.67 15.30 37.98
CA ILE A 61 -24.14 14.40 36.91
C ILE A 61 -24.66 15.17 35.68
N PRO A 62 -25.60 16.11 35.80
CA PRO A 62 -26.03 16.93 34.66
C PRO A 62 -24.93 17.83 34.10
N LEU A 63 -24.13 18.47 34.96
CA LEU A 63 -23.00 19.31 34.53
C LEU A 63 -21.97 18.52 33.71
N TRP A 64 -21.63 17.32 34.17
CA TRP A 64 -20.75 16.42 33.44
C TRP A 64 -21.35 15.99 32.11
N GLY A 65 -22.67 15.65 32.11
CA GLY A 65 -23.39 15.34 30.90
C GLY A 65 -23.31 16.43 29.84
N ASP A 66 -23.31 17.71 30.22
CA ASP A 66 -23.19 18.85 29.28
C ASP A 66 -21.80 18.96 28.64
N LEU A 67 -20.80 18.34 29.23
CA LEU A 67 -19.45 18.21 28.64
C LEU A 67 -19.33 17.03 27.69
N VAL A 68 -20.24 16.04 27.76
CA VAL A 68 -20.22 14.85 26.89
C VAL A 68 -20.57 15.25 25.46
N HIS A 69 -19.84 14.67 24.50
CA HIS A 69 -20.07 14.92 23.07
C HIS A 69 -21.48 14.45 22.64
N GLU A 70 -22.13 15.21 21.77
CA GLU A 70 -23.54 14.97 21.32
C GLU A 70 -23.77 13.52 20.84
N ARG A 71 -22.79 12.92 20.15
CA ARG A 71 -22.90 11.53 19.65
C ARG A 71 -22.89 10.47 20.75
N ASP A 72 -22.27 10.79 21.88
CA ASP A 72 -22.13 9.86 23.01
C ASP A 72 -23.14 10.15 24.13
N ARG A 73 -23.84 11.29 24.05
CA ARG A 73 -24.77 11.77 25.06
C ARG A 73 -25.84 10.73 25.39
N GLN A 74 -26.45 10.13 24.39
CA GLN A 74 -27.51 9.13 24.60
C GLN A 74 -26.98 7.92 25.40
N ARG A 75 -25.77 7.45 25.09
CA ARG A 75 -25.14 6.32 25.80
C ARG A 75 -24.88 6.65 27.27
N PHE A 76 -24.42 7.87 27.55
CA PHE A 76 -24.22 8.35 28.91
C PHE A 76 -25.53 8.43 29.66
N ASP A 77 -26.55 9.08 29.10
CA ASP A 77 -27.86 9.27 29.73
C ASP A 77 -28.58 7.94 29.98
N ASP A 78 -28.51 6.99 29.05
CA ASP A 78 -29.10 5.65 29.21
C ASP A 78 -28.45 4.90 30.40
N SER A 79 -27.13 4.96 30.54
CA SER A 79 -26.41 4.31 31.62
C SER A 79 -26.72 4.95 32.98
N ILE A 80 -26.80 6.28 33.06
CA ILE A 80 -27.20 6.97 34.30
C ILE A 80 -28.66 6.64 34.65
N THR A 81 -29.53 6.63 33.65
CA THR A 81 -30.96 6.30 33.87
C THR A 81 -31.15 4.87 34.36
N ALA A 82 -30.50 3.89 33.76
CA ALA A 82 -30.54 2.49 34.20
C ALA A 82 -30.05 2.34 35.65
N MET A 83 -28.97 3.08 35.99
CA MET A 83 -28.46 3.08 37.36
C MET A 83 -29.43 3.73 38.33
N LEU A 84 -30.04 4.86 38.02
CA LEU A 84 -30.99 5.54 38.89
C LEU A 84 -32.29 4.73 39.10
N ASN A 85 -32.77 4.05 38.05
CA ASN A 85 -33.95 3.20 38.07
C ASN A 85 -33.76 1.87 38.83
N GLY A 86 -32.51 1.54 39.18
CA GLY A 86 -32.19 0.31 39.91
C GLY A 86 -32.07 -0.94 39.03
N GLU A 87 -31.89 -0.76 37.73
CA GLU A 87 -31.60 -1.86 36.79
C GLU A 87 -30.19 -2.40 36.98
N THR A 88 -29.26 -1.49 37.33
CA THR A 88 -27.87 -1.79 37.71
C THR A 88 -27.40 -0.82 38.78
N ASP A 89 -26.37 -1.18 39.55
CA ASP A 89 -25.67 -0.26 40.44
C ASP A 89 -24.33 0.20 39.85
N GLU A 90 -23.99 -0.22 38.61
CA GLU A 90 -22.74 0.06 37.97
C GLU A 90 -22.94 1.05 36.80
N HIS A 91 -22.04 2.03 36.73
CA HIS A 91 -21.85 2.90 35.57
C HIS A 91 -20.47 2.58 34.99
N ASN A 92 -20.44 2.01 33.77
CA ASN A 92 -19.19 1.66 33.08
C ASN A 92 -19.35 1.98 31.59
N VAL A 93 -18.96 3.21 31.20
CA VAL A 93 -19.22 3.73 29.86
C VAL A 93 -18.01 4.49 29.33
N GLU A 94 -17.71 4.27 28.04
CA GLU A 94 -16.72 5.03 27.29
C GLU A 94 -17.43 6.11 26.45
N TYR A 95 -16.97 7.36 26.53
CA TYR A 95 -17.50 8.49 25.77
C TYR A 95 -16.46 9.60 25.65
N GLN A 96 -16.70 10.52 24.71
CA GLN A 96 -15.89 11.73 24.59
C GLN A 96 -16.43 12.82 25.51
N VAL A 97 -15.51 13.52 26.20
CA VAL A 97 -15.85 14.66 27.08
C VAL A 97 -14.96 15.85 26.72
N ARG A 98 -15.54 17.04 26.76
CA ARG A 98 -14.84 18.29 26.43
C ARG A 98 -14.01 18.77 27.62
N ASN A 99 -12.70 18.89 27.43
CA ASN A 99 -11.78 19.44 28.41
C ASN A 99 -11.83 20.98 28.47
N ARG A 100 -11.11 21.59 29.40
CA ARG A 100 -11.02 23.07 29.57
C ARG A 100 -10.37 23.79 28.38
N LYS A 101 -9.61 23.08 27.52
CA LYS A 101 -9.05 23.60 26.26
C LYS A 101 -10.05 23.53 25.10
N HIS A 102 -11.29 23.15 25.37
CA HIS A 102 -12.36 22.91 24.38
C HIS A 102 -12.10 21.77 23.40
N GLU A 103 -11.20 20.82 23.74
CA GLU A 103 -10.91 19.62 22.98
C GLU A 103 -11.74 18.46 23.53
N TYR A 104 -12.20 17.56 22.65
CA TYR A 104 -12.88 16.34 23.07
C TYR A 104 -11.85 15.22 23.28
N ILE A 105 -11.77 14.68 24.50
CA ILE A 105 -10.92 13.57 24.89
C ILE A 105 -11.75 12.32 25.20
N TRP A 106 -11.23 11.16 24.89
CA TRP A 106 -11.87 9.90 25.22
C TRP A 106 -11.61 9.54 26.68
N VAL A 107 -12.68 9.26 27.39
CA VAL A 107 -12.62 8.80 28.79
C VAL A 107 -13.43 7.53 28.96
N ILE A 108 -13.06 6.72 29.96
CA ILE A 108 -13.90 5.68 30.50
C ILE A 108 -14.29 6.08 31.91
N CYS A 109 -15.59 6.16 32.17
CA CYS A 109 -16.15 6.40 33.50
C CYS A 109 -16.61 5.10 34.13
N ARG A 110 -16.08 4.79 35.30
CA ARG A 110 -16.47 3.62 36.09
C ARG A 110 -16.90 4.08 37.45
N GLY A 111 -18.17 3.82 37.79
CA GLY A 111 -18.73 4.22 39.04
C GLY A 111 -19.64 3.15 39.65
N LEU A 112 -19.78 3.17 40.95
CA LEU A 112 -20.63 2.26 41.73
C LEU A 112 -21.59 3.06 42.59
N LEU A 113 -22.89 2.79 42.48
CA LEU A 113 -23.93 3.38 43.30
C LEU A 113 -24.15 2.52 44.53
N LYS A 114 -24.23 3.15 45.71
CA LYS A 114 -24.63 2.52 46.97
C LYS A 114 -26.03 2.98 47.36
N ARG A 115 -26.83 2.03 47.80
CA ARG A 115 -28.21 2.26 48.26
C ARG A 115 -28.34 1.97 49.75
N ASN A 116 -29.32 2.59 50.39
CA ASN A 116 -29.70 2.25 51.77
C ASN A 116 -30.56 0.97 51.81
N ASP A 117 -30.92 0.56 53.01
CA ASP A 117 -31.76 -0.64 53.23
C ASP A 117 -33.18 -0.52 52.61
N ARG A 118 -33.59 0.69 52.18
CA ARG A 118 -34.86 0.95 51.50
C ARG A 118 -34.72 0.98 49.96
N GLY A 119 -33.49 0.73 49.44
CA GLY A 119 -33.20 0.78 48.03
C GLY A 119 -32.99 2.19 47.47
N GLU A 120 -32.93 3.22 48.30
CA GLU A 120 -32.74 4.61 47.85
C GLU A 120 -31.23 4.89 47.62
N PRO A 121 -30.86 5.61 46.54
CA PRO A 121 -29.47 6.01 46.26
C PRO A 121 -28.92 6.91 47.38
N ILE A 122 -27.77 6.56 47.95
CA ILE A 122 -27.11 7.38 48.97
C ILE A 122 -25.77 7.91 48.53
N PHE A 123 -25.02 7.14 47.77
CA PHE A 123 -23.65 7.50 47.42
C PHE A 123 -23.25 6.89 46.09
N PHE A 124 -22.72 7.73 45.19
CA PHE A 124 -22.20 7.30 43.90
C PHE A 124 -20.72 7.73 43.79
N ALA A 125 -19.84 6.77 43.61
CA ALA A 125 -18.41 7.03 43.55
C ALA A 125 -17.74 6.32 42.38
N GLY A 126 -16.74 6.93 41.80
CA GLY A 126 -16.01 6.30 40.70
C GLY A 126 -14.77 7.04 40.29
N ILE A 127 -14.24 6.53 39.18
CA ILE A 127 -13.07 7.05 38.53
C ILE A 127 -13.37 7.32 37.05
N VAL A 128 -12.82 8.41 36.54
CA VAL A 128 -12.78 8.71 35.12
C VAL A 128 -11.33 8.60 34.65
N SER A 129 -11.07 7.72 33.73
CA SER A 129 -9.72 7.51 33.19
C SER A 129 -9.62 8.10 31.79
N ASN A 130 -8.62 8.93 31.53
CA ASN A 130 -8.27 9.37 30.20
C ASN A 130 -7.67 8.18 29.43
N LEU A 131 -8.29 7.81 28.29
CA LEU A 131 -7.86 6.66 27.49
C LEU A 131 -6.57 6.91 26.73
N GLU A 132 -6.21 8.19 26.47
CA GLU A 132 -4.93 8.55 25.86
C GLU A 132 -3.76 8.20 26.77
N ASN A 133 -3.87 8.54 28.07
CA ASN A 133 -2.83 8.23 29.06
C ASN A 133 -2.61 6.72 29.27
N LYS A 134 -3.56 5.88 28.87
CA LYS A 134 -3.46 4.40 28.94
C LYS A 134 -2.97 3.75 27.64
N GLY A 135 -2.49 4.54 26.64
CA GLY A 135 -2.02 4.01 25.37
C GLY A 135 -3.12 3.38 24.50
N LYS A 136 -4.40 3.67 24.79
CA LYS A 136 -5.53 3.17 24.00
C LYS A 136 -5.94 4.08 22.86
N ILE A 137 -5.45 5.31 22.85
CA ILE A 137 -5.74 6.35 21.84
C ILE A 137 -4.42 6.79 21.19
N ASP A 138 -4.43 6.91 19.89
CA ASP A 138 -3.34 7.47 19.10
C ASP A 138 -3.34 8.99 19.17
N SER A 139 -2.23 9.59 19.59
CA SER A 139 -2.12 11.04 19.85
C SER A 139 -2.16 11.91 18.58
N ILE A 140 -1.86 11.33 17.40
CA ILE A 140 -1.88 12.05 16.12
C ILE A 140 -3.30 12.15 15.59
N THR A 141 -4.02 11.01 15.56
CA THR A 141 -5.30 10.88 14.87
C THR A 141 -6.52 10.94 15.80
N GLY A 142 -6.32 10.77 17.12
CA GLY A 142 -7.42 10.66 18.08
C GLY A 142 -8.25 9.37 17.93
N LEU A 143 -7.77 8.40 17.16
CA LEU A 143 -8.41 7.09 17.00
C LEU A 143 -7.96 6.12 18.10
N PHE A 144 -8.76 5.10 18.34
CA PHE A 144 -8.34 3.96 19.16
C PHE A 144 -7.18 3.21 18.52
N THR A 145 -6.27 2.70 19.35
CA THR A 145 -5.09 1.93 18.92
C THR A 145 -5.44 0.48 18.57
N GLN A 146 -4.48 -0.25 18.02
CA GLN A 146 -4.58 -1.68 17.70
C GLN A 146 -4.99 -2.52 18.92
N THR A 147 -4.46 -2.24 20.12
CA THR A 147 -4.84 -2.95 21.35
C THR A 147 -6.32 -2.77 21.68
N ALA A 148 -6.87 -1.59 21.45
CA ALA A 148 -8.29 -1.34 21.63
C ALA A 148 -9.14 -2.07 20.57
N CYS A 149 -8.63 -2.17 19.32
CA CYS A 149 -9.23 -2.96 18.26
C CYS A 149 -9.32 -4.45 18.64
N GLU A 150 -8.22 -5.02 19.13
CA GLU A 150 -8.16 -6.41 19.60
C GLU A 150 -9.21 -6.71 20.68
N ASN A 151 -9.27 -5.86 21.70
CA ASN A 151 -10.27 -6.00 22.76
C ASN A 151 -11.71 -5.95 22.22
N SER A 152 -11.98 -4.99 21.31
CA SER A 152 -13.32 -4.83 20.72
C SER A 152 -13.71 -6.05 19.88
N VAL A 153 -12.83 -6.52 18.99
CA VAL A 153 -13.09 -7.69 18.14
C VAL A 153 -13.25 -8.95 18.98
N THR A 154 -12.41 -9.15 20.00
CA THR A 154 -12.51 -10.31 20.91
C THR A 154 -13.87 -10.33 21.62
N GLN A 155 -14.33 -9.21 22.14
CA GLN A 155 -15.67 -9.11 22.76
C GLN A 155 -16.80 -9.43 21.77
N LEU A 156 -16.70 -8.92 20.52
CA LEU A 156 -17.71 -9.22 19.48
C LEU A 156 -17.77 -10.71 19.16
N LEU A 157 -16.62 -11.37 19.08
CA LEU A 157 -16.52 -12.81 18.83
C LEU A 157 -17.06 -13.63 20.02
N GLU A 158 -16.74 -13.26 21.26
CA GLU A 158 -17.28 -13.90 22.47
C GLU A 158 -18.82 -13.84 22.51
N HIS A 159 -19.40 -12.71 22.08
CA HIS A 159 -20.85 -12.54 21.98
C HIS A 159 -21.46 -13.09 20.66
N LYS A 160 -20.66 -13.82 19.87
CA LYS A 160 -21.07 -14.41 18.58
C LYS A 160 -21.68 -13.39 17.61
N ARG A 161 -21.18 -12.16 17.63
CA ARG A 161 -21.62 -11.12 16.69
C ARG A 161 -20.99 -11.35 15.32
N ASN A 162 -21.77 -11.10 14.27
CA ASN A 162 -21.27 -11.08 12.90
C ASN A 162 -20.63 -9.73 12.59
N GLY A 163 -19.81 -9.66 11.55
CA GLY A 163 -19.18 -8.45 11.09
C GLY A 163 -17.92 -8.73 10.29
N GLY A 164 -17.10 -7.70 10.09
CA GLY A 164 -15.84 -7.87 9.38
C GLY A 164 -14.84 -6.78 9.72
N ILE A 165 -13.61 -7.03 9.35
CA ILE A 165 -12.49 -6.09 9.42
C ILE A 165 -12.15 -5.65 8.01
N LEU A 166 -12.06 -4.33 7.81
CA LEU A 166 -11.46 -3.70 6.65
C LEU A 166 -10.15 -3.06 7.11
N LEU A 167 -9.03 -3.65 6.70
CA LEU A 167 -7.72 -3.07 6.90
C LEU A 167 -7.41 -2.14 5.73
N LEU A 168 -6.94 -0.94 6.01
CA LEU A 168 -6.63 0.11 5.04
C LEU A 168 -5.17 0.51 5.18
N GLY A 169 -4.49 0.74 4.05
CA GLY A 169 -3.17 1.38 4.00
C GLY A 169 -3.20 2.53 3.00
N LEU A 170 -2.70 3.69 3.40
CA LEU A 170 -2.54 4.83 2.49
C LEU A 170 -1.38 4.55 1.54
N ASP A 171 -1.64 4.59 0.24
CA ASP A 171 -0.63 4.27 -0.75
C ASP A 171 0.42 5.38 -0.87
N ASP A 172 1.69 5.00 -0.92
CA ASP A 172 2.84 5.90 -1.08
C ASP A 172 2.93 7.03 -0.03
N PHE A 173 2.43 6.78 1.18
CA PHE A 173 2.45 7.77 2.26
C PHE A 173 3.87 8.22 2.67
N SER A 174 4.87 7.33 2.57
CA SER A 174 6.28 7.69 2.78
C SER A 174 6.74 8.81 1.85
N HIS A 175 6.28 8.80 0.60
CA HIS A 175 6.60 9.85 -0.37
C HIS A 175 6.02 11.23 0.01
N ILE A 176 4.85 11.25 0.65
CA ILE A 176 4.26 12.49 1.19
C ILE A 176 5.18 13.08 2.28
N ASN A 177 5.74 12.22 3.16
CA ASN A 177 6.68 12.64 4.19
C ASN A 177 8.03 13.11 3.61
N GLU A 178 8.53 12.46 2.57
CA GLU A 178 9.78 12.83 1.91
C GLU A 178 9.69 14.19 1.20
N LEU A 179 8.55 14.49 0.59
CA LEU A 179 8.35 15.74 -0.15
C LEU A 179 8.08 16.95 0.74
N ASN A 180 7.49 16.75 1.93
CA ASN A 180 7.03 17.87 2.74
C ASN A 180 7.66 17.89 4.14
N ASP A 181 7.46 16.97 4.97
CA ASP A 181 8.05 16.62 6.28
C ASP A 181 7.06 15.73 7.07
N HIS A 182 7.49 15.24 8.24
CA HIS A 182 6.64 14.43 9.11
C HIS A 182 5.45 15.19 9.69
N ILE A 183 5.57 16.52 9.90
CA ILE A 183 4.47 17.35 10.44
C ILE A 183 3.31 17.41 9.45
N PHE A 184 3.63 17.54 8.16
CA PHE A 184 2.63 17.50 7.09
C PHE A 184 1.97 16.12 6.98
N GLY A 185 2.75 15.03 7.08
CA GLY A 185 2.23 13.67 7.12
C GLY A 185 1.26 13.45 8.29
N ASP A 186 1.59 13.93 9.48
CA ASP A 186 0.71 13.87 10.65
C ASP A 186 -0.60 14.65 10.40
N ALA A 187 -0.54 15.78 9.72
CA ALA A 187 -1.73 16.56 9.34
C ALA A 187 -2.60 15.81 8.33
N VAL A 188 -1.99 15.11 7.35
CA VAL A 188 -2.70 14.22 6.40
C VAL A 188 -3.42 13.11 7.17
N LEU A 189 -2.75 12.40 8.07
CA LEU A 189 -3.33 11.33 8.88
C LEU A 189 -4.49 11.84 9.75
N ARG A 190 -4.34 13.02 10.34
CA ARG A 190 -5.39 13.66 11.14
C ARG A 190 -6.60 14.04 10.30
N GLN A 191 -6.40 14.67 9.15
CA GLN A 191 -7.48 15.04 8.22
C GLN A 191 -8.22 13.81 7.70
N PHE A 192 -7.49 12.76 7.30
CA PHE A 192 -8.05 11.48 6.86
C PHE A 192 -8.92 10.88 7.97
N SER A 193 -8.39 10.74 9.17
CA SER A 193 -9.09 10.14 10.32
C SER A 193 -10.37 10.88 10.69
N GLN A 194 -10.32 12.21 10.78
CA GLN A 194 -11.49 13.04 11.08
C GLN A 194 -12.58 12.91 10.00
N THR A 195 -12.18 12.86 8.74
CA THR A 195 -13.13 12.69 7.64
C THR A 195 -13.74 11.30 7.64
N MET A 196 -12.94 10.26 7.86
CA MET A 196 -13.43 8.89 7.94
C MET A 196 -14.42 8.71 9.09
N GLN A 197 -14.15 9.25 10.28
CA GLN A 197 -15.08 9.20 11.40
C GLN A 197 -16.46 9.79 11.08
N ARG A 198 -16.53 10.79 10.19
CA ARG A 198 -17.79 11.38 9.74
C ARG A 198 -18.53 10.53 8.70
N LEU A 199 -17.79 9.77 7.89
CA LEU A 199 -18.33 8.93 6.83
C LEU A 199 -18.75 7.53 7.30
N LEU A 200 -18.19 7.07 8.43
CA LEU A 200 -18.49 5.76 8.97
C LEU A 200 -19.93 5.67 9.49
N PRO A 201 -20.64 4.55 9.23
CA PRO A 201 -21.90 4.25 9.89
C PRO A 201 -21.72 4.05 11.40
N ALA A 202 -22.75 4.25 12.19
CA ALA A 202 -22.71 4.14 13.65
C ALA A 202 -22.24 2.75 14.17
N SER A 203 -22.45 1.69 13.38
CA SER A 203 -22.02 0.32 13.67
C SER A 203 -20.60 0.00 13.19
N ALA A 204 -19.86 0.99 12.68
CA ALA A 204 -18.47 0.83 12.29
C ALA A 204 -17.56 1.74 13.11
N ARG A 205 -16.43 1.21 13.55
CA ARG A 205 -15.42 1.94 14.33
C ARG A 205 -14.06 1.82 13.66
N MET A 206 -13.34 2.93 13.59
CA MET A 206 -12.00 2.99 13.02
C MET A 206 -10.94 3.01 14.11
N TYR A 207 -9.84 2.34 13.84
CA TYR A 207 -8.69 2.19 14.72
C TYR A 207 -7.42 2.55 13.97
N ARG A 208 -6.45 3.11 14.66
CA ARG A 208 -5.11 3.39 14.14
C ARG A 208 -4.21 2.19 14.41
N PHE A 209 -3.54 1.73 13.37
CA PHE A 209 -2.45 0.77 13.46
C PHE A 209 -1.11 1.52 13.28
N ASP A 210 -0.07 0.84 12.91
CA ASP A 210 1.24 1.48 12.74
C ASP A 210 1.36 2.23 11.40
N GLY A 211 2.19 3.28 11.38
CA GLY A 211 2.53 4.02 10.17
C GLY A 211 1.33 4.65 9.45
N ASP A 212 0.97 4.17 8.29
CA ASP A 212 -0.10 4.61 7.41
C ASP A 212 -1.31 3.66 7.39
N GLU A 213 -1.39 2.74 8.37
CA GLU A 213 -2.41 1.69 8.39
C GLU A 213 -3.53 1.95 9.40
N PHE A 214 -4.74 1.60 8.99
CA PHE A 214 -5.97 1.75 9.75
C PHE A 214 -6.81 0.49 9.66
N ALA A 215 -7.53 0.15 10.73
CA ALA A 215 -8.53 -0.91 10.73
C ALA A 215 -9.92 -0.33 10.96
N ILE A 216 -10.90 -0.82 10.22
CA ILE A 216 -12.31 -0.53 10.47
C ILE A 216 -12.99 -1.85 10.84
N VAL A 217 -13.54 -1.90 12.04
CA VAL A 217 -14.40 -2.99 12.49
C VAL A 217 -15.84 -2.58 12.23
N TYR A 218 -16.56 -3.36 11.41
CA TYR A 218 -17.93 -3.10 11.04
C TYR A 218 -18.84 -4.21 11.56
N GLU A 219 -19.55 -3.90 12.68
CA GLU A 219 -20.45 -4.85 13.33
C GLU A 219 -21.68 -5.13 12.48
N GLN A 220 -22.18 -6.38 12.55
CA GLN A 220 -23.38 -6.86 11.85
C GLN A 220 -23.38 -6.60 10.34
N ALA A 221 -22.21 -6.32 9.78
CA ALA A 221 -22.06 -6.06 8.35
C ALA A 221 -21.87 -7.36 7.56
N THR A 222 -22.45 -7.38 6.39
CA THR A 222 -22.15 -8.37 5.35
C THR A 222 -20.91 -7.96 4.57
N ARG A 223 -20.27 -8.92 3.92
CA ARG A 223 -19.11 -8.69 3.04
C ARG A 223 -19.38 -7.61 1.97
N LYS A 224 -20.61 -7.57 1.45
CA LYS A 224 -21.04 -6.53 0.49
C LYS A 224 -21.02 -5.13 1.11
N GLN A 225 -21.51 -4.99 2.34
CA GLN A 225 -21.54 -3.70 3.04
C GLN A 225 -20.13 -3.20 3.37
N VAL A 226 -19.21 -4.09 3.79
CA VAL A 226 -17.80 -3.73 4.03
C VAL A 226 -17.15 -3.26 2.72
N ARG A 227 -17.44 -3.92 1.59
CA ARG A 227 -16.94 -3.53 0.28
C ARG A 227 -17.51 -2.19 -0.19
N GLU A 228 -18.79 -1.93 0.04
CA GLU A 228 -19.39 -0.63 -0.30
C GLU A 228 -18.80 0.50 0.56
N LEU A 229 -18.52 0.23 1.84
CA LEU A 229 -17.81 1.18 2.69
C LEU A 229 -16.42 1.52 2.12
N TYR A 230 -15.65 0.52 1.68
CA TYR A 230 -14.39 0.78 1.01
C TYR A 230 -14.55 1.67 -0.22
N LYS A 231 -15.56 1.46 -1.06
CA LYS A 231 -15.79 2.32 -2.24
C LYS A 231 -16.03 3.78 -1.87
N ILE A 232 -16.72 4.05 -0.76
CA ILE A 232 -16.94 5.40 -0.26
C ILE A 232 -15.61 6.05 0.14
N ILE A 233 -14.77 5.31 0.88
CA ILE A 233 -13.44 5.75 1.31
C ILE A 233 -12.54 5.98 0.09
N HIS A 234 -12.50 5.02 -0.84
CA HIS A 234 -11.77 5.10 -2.08
C HIS A 234 -12.16 6.32 -2.93
N ALA A 235 -13.46 6.60 -3.05
CA ALA A 235 -13.94 7.77 -3.79
C ALA A 235 -13.53 9.10 -3.13
N TYR A 236 -13.36 9.13 -1.82
CA TYR A 236 -12.78 10.26 -1.12
C TYR A 236 -11.29 10.40 -1.42
N CYS A 237 -10.50 9.33 -1.26
CA CYS A 237 -9.05 9.35 -1.46
C CYS A 237 -8.64 9.68 -2.90
N ASN A 238 -9.42 9.26 -3.90
CA ASN A 238 -9.18 9.57 -5.32
C ASN A 238 -9.48 11.03 -5.72
N ARG A 239 -9.32 11.96 -4.78
CA ARG A 239 -9.45 13.39 -5.04
C ARG A 239 -8.20 14.11 -4.56
N ARG A 240 -7.95 15.29 -5.12
CA ARG A 240 -6.90 16.16 -4.60
C ARG A 240 -7.38 16.80 -3.30
N HIS A 241 -6.57 16.72 -2.27
CA HIS A 241 -6.82 17.31 -0.96
C HIS A 241 -5.84 18.44 -0.69
N PHE A 242 -6.13 19.28 0.30
CA PHE A 242 -5.31 20.43 0.66
C PHE A 242 -5.16 20.52 2.18
N ILE A 243 -3.95 20.86 2.62
CA ILE A 243 -3.62 21.25 3.98
C ILE A 243 -2.83 22.56 3.85
N ASP A 244 -3.30 23.64 4.45
CA ASP A 244 -2.65 24.97 4.44
C ASP A 244 -2.19 25.40 3.03
N ASP A 245 -3.09 25.28 2.04
CA ASP A 245 -2.86 25.57 0.61
C ASP A 245 -1.91 24.60 -0.13
N ILE A 246 -1.31 23.63 0.54
CA ILE A 246 -0.50 22.59 -0.07
C ILE A 246 -1.43 21.45 -0.53
N GLY A 247 -1.47 21.25 -1.85
CA GLY A 247 -2.27 20.17 -2.43
C GLY A 247 -1.55 18.83 -2.40
N TYR A 248 -2.23 17.78 -1.92
CA TYR A 248 -1.72 16.41 -1.99
C TYR A 248 -2.73 15.44 -2.59
N PHE A 249 -2.22 14.29 -3.03
CA PHE A 249 -3.01 13.18 -3.54
C PHE A 249 -2.51 11.90 -2.88
N CYS A 250 -3.43 11.10 -2.33
CA CYS A 250 -3.09 9.86 -1.68
C CYS A 250 -4.21 8.85 -1.92
N THR A 251 -3.90 7.74 -2.57
CA THR A 251 -4.84 6.64 -2.75
C THR A 251 -4.85 5.71 -1.55
N VAL A 252 -5.76 4.75 -1.52
CA VAL A 252 -5.90 3.81 -0.43
C VAL A 252 -6.10 2.39 -0.94
N SER A 253 -5.31 1.47 -0.43
CA SER A 253 -5.49 0.03 -0.61
C SER A 253 -6.24 -0.57 0.57
N GLY A 254 -7.05 -1.63 0.33
CA GLY A 254 -7.84 -2.29 1.36
C GLY A 254 -7.74 -3.81 1.35
N GLY A 255 -7.89 -4.41 2.53
CA GLY A 255 -8.01 -5.85 2.72
C GLY A 255 -9.18 -6.19 3.65
N ILE A 256 -10.04 -7.14 3.26
CA ILE A 256 -11.25 -7.52 3.99
C ILE A 256 -11.14 -8.94 4.52
N ALA A 257 -11.44 -9.13 5.83
CA ALA A 257 -11.68 -10.42 6.47
C ALA A 257 -12.99 -10.38 7.25
N MET A 258 -13.81 -11.45 7.14
CA MET A 258 -15.12 -11.54 7.75
C MET A 258 -15.10 -12.47 8.97
N PHE A 259 -15.80 -12.08 10.03
CA PHE A 259 -15.97 -12.89 11.24
C PHE A 259 -16.69 -14.20 10.89
N TRP A 260 -16.21 -15.31 11.44
CA TRP A 260 -16.74 -16.68 11.31
C TRP A 260 -16.61 -17.28 9.90
N GLU A 261 -16.58 -16.47 8.84
CA GLU A 261 -16.34 -16.95 7.48
C GLU A 261 -14.85 -17.17 7.23
N ASP A 262 -14.02 -16.18 7.62
CA ASP A 262 -12.58 -16.18 7.34
C ASP A 262 -11.77 -16.54 8.60
N GLY A 263 -12.24 -16.18 9.81
CA GLY A 263 -11.59 -16.49 11.09
C GLY A 263 -12.52 -16.31 12.29
N ASP A 264 -12.14 -16.89 13.42
CA ASP A 264 -12.87 -16.89 14.67
C ASP A 264 -12.09 -16.29 15.85
N ASN A 265 -10.92 -15.72 15.58
CA ASN A 265 -10.09 -15.00 16.54
C ASN A 265 -9.43 -13.78 15.89
N PHE A 266 -9.05 -12.82 16.72
CA PHE A 266 -8.50 -11.54 16.25
C PHE A 266 -7.22 -11.71 15.42
N LEU A 267 -6.30 -12.55 15.88
CA LEU A 267 -4.99 -12.71 15.23
C LEU A 267 -5.11 -13.26 13.80
N ASP A 268 -6.00 -14.25 13.60
CA ASP A 268 -6.24 -14.80 12.27
C ASP A 268 -6.96 -13.78 11.37
N LEU A 269 -7.97 -13.08 11.90
CA LEU A 269 -8.71 -12.07 11.14
C LEU A 269 -7.81 -10.92 10.67
N ILE A 270 -6.96 -10.39 11.55
CA ILE A 270 -5.99 -9.35 11.16
C ILE A 270 -4.99 -9.88 10.14
N LYS A 271 -4.41 -11.04 10.37
CA LYS A 271 -3.47 -11.67 9.43
C LYS A 271 -4.10 -11.89 8.05
N TYR A 272 -5.37 -12.26 7.99
CA TYR A 272 -6.08 -12.50 6.75
C TYR A 272 -6.46 -11.19 6.04
N ALA A 273 -6.87 -10.18 6.79
CA ALA A 273 -7.08 -8.84 6.25
C ALA A 273 -5.77 -8.22 5.73
N ASP A 274 -4.65 -8.42 6.43
CA ASP A 274 -3.32 -7.99 6.02
C ASP A 274 -2.87 -8.68 4.72
N ASN A 275 -3.01 -10.01 4.62
CA ASN A 275 -2.71 -10.72 3.39
C ASN A 275 -3.54 -10.21 2.19
N ALA A 276 -4.78 -9.83 2.43
CA ALA A 276 -5.64 -9.24 1.41
C ALA A 276 -5.22 -7.80 1.05
N LEU A 277 -4.79 -7.00 2.04
CA LEU A 277 -4.25 -5.66 1.83
C LEU A 277 -2.94 -5.69 1.03
N GLU A 278 -2.01 -6.58 1.39
CA GLU A 278 -0.78 -6.79 0.61
C GLU A 278 -1.08 -7.19 -0.83
N ALA A 279 -2.07 -8.08 -1.05
CA ALA A 279 -2.48 -8.46 -2.39
C ALA A 279 -3.03 -7.27 -3.19
N SER A 280 -3.74 -6.33 -2.54
CA SER A 280 -4.19 -5.09 -3.16
C SER A 280 -3.02 -4.18 -3.53
N LYS A 281 -2.08 -3.97 -2.61
CA LYS A 281 -0.86 -3.18 -2.85
C LYS A 281 -0.03 -3.77 -4.00
N TYR A 282 0.09 -5.09 -4.06
CA TYR A 282 0.84 -5.78 -5.12
C TYR A 282 0.19 -5.71 -6.51
N ARG A 283 -1.15 -5.77 -6.58
CA ARG A 283 -1.91 -5.72 -7.84
C ARG A 283 -2.03 -4.32 -8.44
N GLY A 284 -1.26 -3.36 -7.96
CA GLY A 284 -1.22 -1.99 -8.48
C GLY A 284 -1.82 -0.95 -7.55
N LYS A 285 -2.00 -1.27 -6.26
CA LYS A 285 -2.54 -0.33 -5.25
C LYS A 285 -3.96 0.16 -5.57
N ASN A 286 -4.47 1.14 -4.82
CA ASN A 286 -5.75 1.82 -5.05
C ASN A 286 -6.95 0.89 -5.30
N GLN A 287 -6.99 -0.24 -4.62
CA GLN A 287 -8.02 -1.27 -4.76
C GLN A 287 -8.22 -2.04 -3.45
N CYS A 288 -9.27 -2.86 -3.39
CA CYS A 288 -9.59 -3.67 -2.23
C CYS A 288 -9.73 -5.14 -2.59
N THR A 289 -8.99 -5.98 -1.91
CA THR A 289 -9.04 -7.43 -2.03
C THR A 289 -9.78 -8.03 -0.83
N GLN A 290 -10.58 -9.05 -1.07
CA GLN A 290 -11.19 -9.87 -0.03
C GLN A 290 -10.29 -11.06 0.24
N PHE A 291 -10.20 -11.46 1.50
CA PHE A 291 -9.44 -12.65 1.86
C PHE A 291 -9.97 -13.90 1.15
N SER A 292 -9.05 -14.73 0.73
CA SER A 292 -9.27 -16.11 0.32
C SER A 292 -8.05 -16.95 0.69
N HIS A 293 -8.23 -18.22 0.94
CA HIS A 293 -7.10 -19.12 1.24
C HIS A 293 -6.05 -19.19 0.12
N GLU A 294 -6.45 -18.89 -1.10
CA GLU A 294 -5.54 -18.81 -2.25
C GLU A 294 -4.47 -17.71 -2.06
N LEU A 295 -4.83 -16.58 -1.46
CA LEU A 295 -3.88 -15.48 -1.18
C LEU A 295 -2.73 -15.94 -0.26
N VAL A 296 -3.03 -16.81 0.70
CA VAL A 296 -1.99 -17.39 1.58
C VAL A 296 -1.02 -18.26 0.78
N GLN A 297 -1.51 -19.02 -0.18
CA GLN A 297 -0.66 -19.85 -1.06
C GLN A 297 0.18 -18.96 -1.97
N ILE A 298 -0.40 -17.92 -2.56
CA ILE A 298 0.31 -16.94 -3.38
C ILE A 298 1.44 -16.27 -2.57
N LYS A 299 1.14 -15.82 -1.34
CA LYS A 299 2.15 -15.22 -0.46
C LYS A 299 3.28 -16.19 -0.10
N ARG A 300 2.94 -17.44 0.23
CA ARG A 300 3.95 -18.48 0.53
C ARG A 300 4.84 -18.75 -0.67
N ARG A 301 4.24 -18.92 -1.86
CA ARG A 301 4.97 -19.10 -3.10
C ARG A 301 5.94 -17.95 -3.36
N ARG A 302 5.47 -16.71 -3.22
CA ARG A 302 6.29 -15.50 -3.41
C ARG A 302 7.48 -15.46 -2.44
N LEU A 303 7.26 -15.77 -1.15
CA LEU A 303 8.34 -15.82 -0.16
C LEU A 303 9.35 -16.93 -0.48
N SER A 304 8.90 -18.11 -0.90
CA SER A 304 9.77 -19.18 -1.34
C SER A 304 10.62 -18.77 -2.55
N ILE A 305 9.98 -18.14 -3.56
CA ILE A 305 10.66 -17.60 -4.74
C ILE A 305 11.70 -16.54 -4.33
N ALA A 306 11.37 -15.62 -3.45
CA ALA A 306 12.30 -14.58 -2.98
C ALA A 306 13.57 -15.18 -2.33
N ASN A 307 13.40 -16.16 -1.45
CA ASN A 307 14.52 -16.86 -0.80
C ASN A 307 15.39 -17.62 -1.80
N GLN A 308 14.77 -18.26 -2.79
CA GLN A 308 15.51 -19.00 -3.82
C GLN A 308 16.25 -18.05 -4.77
N LEU A 309 15.63 -16.92 -5.18
CA LEU A 309 16.27 -15.88 -5.98
C LEU A 309 17.51 -15.31 -5.26
N GLN A 310 17.38 -14.97 -3.98
CA GLN A 310 18.52 -14.50 -3.18
C GLN A 310 19.65 -15.52 -3.17
N SER A 311 19.32 -16.80 -2.98
CA SER A 311 20.30 -17.89 -2.99
C SER A 311 20.95 -18.04 -4.37
N SER A 312 20.19 -17.96 -5.48
CA SER A 312 20.71 -18.06 -6.84
C SER A 312 21.65 -16.90 -7.19
N VAL A 313 21.29 -15.67 -6.79
CA VAL A 313 22.13 -14.47 -6.98
C VAL A 313 23.45 -14.60 -6.21
N LEU A 314 23.41 -15.01 -4.93
CA LEU A 314 24.61 -15.20 -4.10
C LEU A 314 25.53 -16.31 -4.62
N ARG A 315 25.01 -17.32 -5.30
CA ARG A 315 25.78 -18.40 -5.95
C ARG A 315 26.29 -18.03 -7.35
N GLY A 316 26.25 -16.77 -7.74
CA GLY A 316 26.77 -16.30 -9.01
C GLY A 316 25.84 -16.52 -10.19
N MET A 317 24.54 -16.42 -9.98
CA MET A 317 23.51 -16.48 -11.03
C MET A 317 23.37 -17.84 -11.73
N GLN A 318 23.69 -18.96 -11.04
CA GLN A 318 23.75 -20.31 -11.65
C GLN A 318 22.43 -20.77 -12.28
N ASP A 319 21.30 -20.35 -11.72
CA ASP A 319 19.96 -20.78 -12.15
C ASP A 319 19.32 -19.81 -13.16
N PHE A 320 20.05 -18.75 -13.56
CA PHE A 320 19.62 -17.78 -14.54
C PHE A 320 20.20 -18.08 -15.91
N TYR A 321 19.41 -17.81 -16.95
CA TYR A 321 19.85 -17.94 -18.34
C TYR A 321 19.14 -16.91 -19.22
N LEU A 322 19.72 -16.66 -20.40
CA LEU A 322 19.11 -15.80 -21.41
C LEU A 322 18.49 -16.64 -22.53
N VAL A 323 17.32 -16.19 -22.98
CA VAL A 323 16.74 -16.60 -24.25
C VAL A 323 16.63 -15.37 -25.16
N TYR A 324 16.56 -15.58 -26.46
CA TYR A 324 16.65 -14.52 -27.45
C TYR A 324 15.47 -14.58 -28.39
N GLN A 325 14.85 -13.43 -28.65
CA GLN A 325 13.76 -13.30 -29.62
C GLN A 325 14.22 -12.42 -30.79
N PRO A 326 13.99 -12.85 -32.05
CA PRO A 326 14.49 -12.12 -33.21
C PRO A 326 13.73 -10.81 -33.41
N LEU A 327 14.49 -9.77 -33.77
CA LEU A 327 14.01 -8.51 -34.28
C LEU A 327 14.14 -8.52 -35.78
N ILE A 328 13.03 -8.40 -36.49
CA ILE A 328 12.95 -8.51 -37.96
C ILE A 328 12.80 -7.10 -38.54
N ASN A 329 13.62 -6.78 -39.52
CA ASN A 329 13.43 -5.56 -40.29
C ASN A 329 12.21 -5.70 -41.20
N ALA A 330 11.22 -4.80 -41.05
CA ALA A 330 9.92 -4.90 -41.71
C ALA A 330 9.97 -4.85 -43.25
N SER A 331 10.92 -4.12 -43.80
CA SER A 331 11.07 -3.99 -45.26
C SER A 331 11.84 -5.14 -45.88
N SER A 332 12.98 -5.53 -45.30
CA SER A 332 13.84 -6.58 -45.86
C SER A 332 13.47 -8.00 -45.42
N MET A 333 12.64 -8.14 -44.39
CA MET A 333 12.29 -9.40 -43.74
C MET A 333 13.50 -10.22 -43.25
N LYS A 334 14.59 -9.53 -42.92
CA LYS A 334 15.82 -10.12 -42.39
C LYS A 334 15.97 -9.83 -40.91
N VAL A 335 16.66 -10.73 -40.20
CA VAL A 335 17.03 -10.50 -38.79
C VAL A 335 18.01 -9.35 -38.68
N GLU A 336 17.61 -8.30 -37.98
CA GLU A 336 18.45 -7.13 -37.66
C GLU A 336 19.08 -7.23 -36.27
N GLY A 337 18.45 -7.98 -35.36
CA GLY A 337 18.91 -8.10 -34.00
C GLY A 337 18.14 -9.14 -33.19
N ALA A 338 18.34 -9.08 -31.90
CA ALA A 338 17.60 -9.89 -30.94
C ALA A 338 17.36 -9.13 -29.63
N GLU A 339 16.28 -9.43 -28.97
CA GLU A 339 16.04 -9.05 -27.59
C GLU A 339 16.51 -10.17 -26.65
N ALA A 340 17.35 -9.82 -25.67
CA ALA A 340 17.85 -10.72 -24.64
C ALA A 340 16.90 -10.72 -23.45
N LEU A 341 16.26 -11.85 -23.23
CA LEU A 341 15.20 -12.01 -22.23
C LEU A 341 15.65 -12.91 -21.09
N LEU A 342 15.65 -12.36 -19.87
CA LEU A 342 16.02 -13.09 -18.66
C LEU A 342 15.01 -14.22 -18.36
N ARG A 343 15.56 -15.37 -17.98
CA ARG A 343 14.81 -16.54 -17.47
C ARG A 343 15.47 -17.03 -16.20
N TRP A 344 14.66 -17.60 -15.33
CA TRP A 344 15.11 -18.21 -14.09
C TRP A 344 14.43 -19.53 -13.85
N SER A 345 15.21 -20.56 -13.49
CA SER A 345 14.74 -21.90 -13.21
C SER A 345 14.89 -22.20 -11.73
N SER A 346 13.78 -22.18 -10.99
CA SER A 346 13.69 -22.54 -9.60
C SER A 346 13.84 -24.07 -9.42
N CYS A 347 14.53 -24.51 -8.37
CA CYS A 347 14.61 -25.92 -8.04
C CYS A 347 13.27 -26.53 -7.60
N GLU A 348 12.33 -25.72 -7.11
CA GLU A 348 11.02 -26.15 -6.60
C GLU A 348 9.92 -25.97 -7.65
N TYR A 349 9.96 -24.85 -8.40
CA TYR A 349 8.87 -24.44 -9.30
C TYR A 349 9.22 -24.58 -10.78
N GLY A 350 10.42 -25.02 -11.12
CA GLY A 350 10.90 -25.07 -12.50
C GLY A 350 11.04 -23.67 -13.09
N ASN A 351 10.66 -23.50 -14.35
CA ASN A 351 10.74 -22.20 -15.02
C ASN A 351 9.67 -21.25 -14.49
N VAL A 352 10.10 -20.26 -13.71
CA VAL A 352 9.25 -19.20 -13.18
C VAL A 352 9.14 -18.06 -14.20
N ARG A 353 7.96 -17.49 -14.35
CA ARG A 353 7.70 -16.43 -15.34
C ARG A 353 8.39 -15.10 -14.92
N PRO A 354 8.87 -14.30 -15.90
CA PRO A 354 9.50 -13.00 -15.61
C PRO A 354 8.61 -12.04 -14.84
N ASP A 355 7.33 -11.97 -15.17
CA ASP A 355 6.35 -11.14 -14.47
C ASP A 355 6.14 -11.53 -13.00
N GLU A 356 6.53 -12.75 -12.59
CA GLU A 356 6.50 -13.19 -11.19
C GLU A 356 7.82 -12.88 -10.46
N PHE A 357 8.99 -13.14 -11.08
CA PHE A 357 10.26 -13.04 -10.35
C PHE A 357 10.99 -11.69 -10.49
N ILE A 358 10.80 -10.94 -11.57
CA ILE A 358 11.46 -9.63 -11.76
C ILE A 358 11.02 -8.62 -10.69
N PRO A 359 9.71 -8.45 -10.39
CA PRO A 359 9.30 -7.57 -9.30
C PRO A 359 9.86 -7.96 -7.92
N ILE A 360 10.12 -9.26 -7.71
CA ILE A 360 10.76 -9.74 -6.47
C ILE A 360 12.25 -9.35 -6.44
N LEU A 361 12.97 -9.47 -7.57
CA LEU A 361 14.36 -8.99 -7.68
C LEU A 361 14.45 -7.48 -7.42
N GLU A 362 13.51 -6.70 -7.93
CA GLU A 362 13.44 -5.26 -7.72
C GLU A 362 13.19 -4.90 -6.26
N SER A 363 12.13 -5.45 -5.66
CA SER A 363 11.77 -5.17 -4.27
C SER A 363 12.83 -5.63 -3.26
N ALA A 364 13.61 -6.66 -3.60
CA ALA A 364 14.72 -7.15 -2.78
C ALA A 364 16.06 -6.46 -3.08
N GLY A 365 16.14 -5.50 -4.03
CA GLY A 365 17.38 -4.85 -4.45
C GLY A 365 18.36 -5.75 -5.21
N LEU A 366 17.95 -6.98 -5.53
CA LEU A 366 18.78 -7.97 -6.24
C LEU A 366 18.85 -7.68 -7.75
N ILE A 367 17.97 -6.85 -8.27
CA ILE A 367 17.89 -6.49 -9.69
C ILE A 367 19.18 -5.85 -10.20
N HIS A 368 19.94 -5.15 -9.35
CA HIS A 368 21.20 -4.55 -9.73
C HIS A 368 22.25 -5.60 -10.09
N GLN A 369 22.34 -6.69 -9.31
CA GLN A 369 23.29 -7.78 -9.58
C GLN A 369 22.83 -8.61 -10.78
N ALA A 370 21.54 -8.93 -10.84
CA ALA A 370 20.93 -9.64 -11.96
C ALA A 370 21.14 -8.89 -13.28
N GLY A 371 20.87 -7.58 -13.33
CA GLY A 371 21.03 -6.77 -14.52
C GLY A 371 22.49 -6.63 -14.99
N LYS A 372 23.43 -6.54 -14.05
CA LYS A 372 24.86 -6.56 -14.41
C LYS A 372 25.23 -7.88 -15.09
N TRP A 373 24.76 -8.99 -14.58
CA TRP A 373 24.99 -10.31 -15.18
C TRP A 373 24.31 -10.42 -16.57
N VAL A 374 23.04 -10.02 -16.68
CA VAL A 374 22.29 -10.01 -17.94
C VAL A 374 23.04 -9.20 -19.02
N PHE A 375 23.48 -8.00 -18.66
CA PHE A 375 24.22 -7.13 -19.60
C PHE A 375 25.53 -7.76 -20.05
N GLN A 376 26.30 -8.37 -19.15
CA GLN A 376 27.55 -9.06 -19.51
C GLN A 376 27.30 -10.24 -20.46
N GLU A 377 26.29 -11.07 -20.20
CA GLU A 377 25.95 -12.20 -21.06
C GLU A 377 25.43 -11.75 -22.43
N ALA A 378 24.57 -10.72 -22.46
CA ALA A 378 24.06 -10.14 -23.69
C ALA A 378 25.19 -9.55 -24.55
N VAL A 379 26.11 -8.79 -23.95
CA VAL A 379 27.29 -8.23 -24.63
C VAL A 379 28.20 -9.33 -25.17
N ARG A 380 28.45 -10.39 -24.41
CA ARG A 380 29.23 -11.54 -24.85
C ARG A 380 28.61 -12.24 -26.06
N THR A 381 27.33 -12.49 -26.01
CA THR A 381 26.58 -13.12 -27.12
C THR A 381 26.51 -12.20 -28.35
N CYS A 382 26.27 -10.90 -28.15
CA CYS A 382 26.27 -9.93 -29.23
C CYS A 382 27.63 -9.86 -29.96
N LYS A 383 28.74 -9.88 -29.20
CA LYS A 383 30.10 -9.89 -29.78
C LYS A 383 30.35 -11.11 -30.70
N GLU A 384 29.80 -12.26 -30.34
CA GLU A 384 29.90 -13.46 -31.19
C GLU A 384 29.09 -13.27 -32.50
N TRP A 385 27.84 -12.82 -32.37
CA TRP A 385 26.92 -12.70 -33.52
C TRP A 385 27.22 -11.54 -34.44
N VAL A 386 27.86 -10.48 -33.98
CA VAL A 386 28.34 -9.35 -34.82
C VAL A 386 29.42 -9.81 -35.78
N LYS A 387 30.17 -10.89 -35.53
CA LYS A 387 31.15 -11.45 -36.45
C LYS A 387 30.51 -12.01 -37.71
N GLU A 388 29.30 -12.55 -37.59
CA GLU A 388 28.53 -13.17 -38.68
C GLU A 388 27.59 -12.14 -39.35
N ASN A 389 26.97 -11.28 -38.54
CA ASN A 389 26.15 -10.17 -39.02
C ASN A 389 26.71 -8.84 -38.47
N PRO A 390 27.54 -8.10 -39.20
CA PRO A 390 28.14 -6.84 -38.73
C PRO A 390 27.15 -5.72 -38.39
N GLY A 391 25.89 -5.86 -38.81
CA GLY A 391 24.79 -4.93 -38.48
C GLY A 391 24.00 -5.33 -37.24
N PHE A 392 24.28 -6.50 -36.62
CA PHE A 392 23.48 -7.06 -35.56
C PHE A 392 23.39 -6.17 -34.33
N VAL A 393 22.20 -6.14 -33.72
CA VAL A 393 21.89 -5.32 -32.54
C VAL A 393 21.31 -6.21 -31.44
N MET A 394 21.71 -5.97 -30.20
CA MET A 394 21.20 -6.66 -29.03
C MET A 394 20.42 -5.68 -28.14
N ASN A 395 19.17 -5.96 -27.94
CA ASN A 395 18.30 -5.23 -27.05
C ASN A 395 18.34 -5.86 -25.65
N VAL A 396 18.45 -5.02 -24.61
CA VAL A 396 18.57 -5.45 -23.22
C VAL A 396 17.65 -4.60 -22.34
N ASN A 397 16.76 -5.27 -21.63
CA ASN A 397 15.83 -4.66 -20.70
C ASN A 397 16.52 -4.18 -19.41
N PHE A 398 16.20 -2.96 -18.99
CA PHE A 398 16.61 -2.39 -17.71
C PHE A 398 15.40 -1.90 -16.95
N SER A 399 15.45 -2.01 -15.62
CA SER A 399 14.42 -1.39 -14.78
C SER A 399 14.81 0.04 -14.38
N TYR A 400 13.79 0.83 -14.03
CA TYR A 400 13.99 2.18 -13.51
C TYR A 400 14.98 2.22 -12.34
N ILE A 401 14.84 1.28 -11.37
CA ILE A 401 15.70 1.19 -10.20
C ILE A 401 17.17 1.03 -10.59
N GLN A 402 17.44 0.28 -11.66
CA GLN A 402 18.82 0.11 -12.16
C GLN A 402 19.38 1.41 -12.76
N MET A 403 18.53 2.19 -13.45
CA MET A 403 18.95 3.45 -14.08
C MET A 403 19.33 4.55 -13.08
N LEU A 404 18.81 4.50 -11.86
CA LEU A 404 19.16 5.41 -10.78
C LEU A 404 20.50 5.07 -10.11
N ASN A 405 21.07 3.90 -10.37
CA ASN A 405 22.32 3.48 -9.76
C ASN A 405 23.52 4.16 -10.40
N GLU A 406 24.26 4.97 -9.65
CA GLU A 406 25.44 5.72 -10.12
C GLU A 406 26.56 4.81 -10.69
N ASP A 407 26.65 3.57 -10.23
CA ASP A 407 27.63 2.60 -10.72
C ASP A 407 27.29 1.99 -12.09
N LEU A 408 26.06 2.19 -12.60
CA LEU A 408 25.60 1.53 -13.82
C LEU A 408 26.40 1.98 -15.05
N LEU A 409 26.52 3.27 -15.28
CA LEU A 409 27.21 3.81 -16.46
C LEU A 409 28.71 3.46 -16.50
N PRO A 410 29.48 3.59 -15.40
CA PRO A 410 30.84 3.07 -15.32
C PRO A 410 30.95 1.57 -15.61
N PHE A 411 30.00 0.78 -15.12
CA PHE A 411 29.95 -0.65 -15.37
C PHE A 411 29.71 -0.97 -16.85
N ILE A 412 28.72 -0.36 -17.50
CA ILE A 412 28.42 -0.53 -18.93
C ILE A 412 29.64 -0.21 -19.79
N ARG A 413 30.28 0.95 -19.55
CA ARG A 413 31.48 1.39 -20.28
C ARG A 413 32.63 0.37 -20.16
N ARG A 414 32.87 -0.13 -18.95
CA ARG A 414 33.91 -1.13 -18.68
C ARG A 414 33.60 -2.45 -19.39
N THR A 415 32.35 -2.93 -19.32
CA THR A 415 31.92 -4.19 -19.95
C THR A 415 32.09 -4.16 -21.47
N LEU A 416 31.65 -3.09 -22.13
CA LEU A 416 31.82 -2.92 -23.58
C LEU A 416 33.29 -2.86 -23.99
N LYS A 417 34.10 -2.14 -23.21
CA LYS A 417 35.55 -2.07 -23.46
C LYS A 417 36.24 -3.42 -23.31
N GLN A 418 35.89 -4.19 -22.25
CA GLN A 418 36.44 -5.53 -22.00
C GLN A 418 36.04 -6.53 -23.09
N ALA A 419 34.80 -6.43 -23.60
CA ALA A 419 34.34 -7.27 -24.71
C ALA A 419 34.84 -6.81 -26.07
N ASP A 420 35.47 -5.64 -26.18
CA ASP A 420 35.84 -5.01 -27.46
C ASP A 420 34.62 -4.97 -28.42
N LEU A 421 33.47 -4.53 -27.90
CA LEU A 421 32.21 -4.39 -28.64
C LEU A 421 31.86 -2.90 -28.77
N SER A 422 31.57 -2.45 -30.00
CA SER A 422 31.08 -1.09 -30.21
C SER A 422 29.68 -0.92 -29.59
N ALA A 423 29.49 0.17 -28.87
CA ALA A 423 28.25 0.51 -28.18
C ALA A 423 27.02 0.60 -29.13
N LYS A 424 27.23 0.90 -30.42
CA LYS A 424 26.17 0.95 -31.44
C LYS A 424 25.40 -0.35 -31.63
N HIS A 425 25.94 -1.48 -31.17
CA HIS A 425 25.33 -2.80 -31.24
C HIS A 425 24.41 -3.10 -30.02
N ILE A 426 24.30 -2.17 -29.10
CA ILE A 426 23.46 -2.31 -27.92
C ILE A 426 22.32 -1.30 -27.95
N VAL A 427 21.14 -1.77 -27.59
CA VAL A 427 19.95 -0.97 -27.28
C VAL A 427 19.55 -1.28 -25.84
N ILE A 428 19.32 -0.24 -25.05
CA ILE A 428 18.74 -0.37 -23.71
C ILE A 428 17.24 -0.08 -23.80
N GLU A 429 16.45 -1.00 -23.31
CA GLU A 429 14.99 -0.91 -23.27
C GLU A 429 14.51 -0.56 -21.87
N LEU A 430 13.52 0.33 -21.78
CA LEU A 430 12.88 0.79 -20.55
C LEU A 430 11.39 0.92 -20.78
N THR A 431 10.58 0.43 -19.86
CA THR A 431 9.13 0.55 -19.94
C THR A 431 8.66 1.99 -19.80
N GLU A 432 7.54 2.31 -20.42
CA GLU A 432 6.90 3.63 -20.39
C GLU A 432 6.71 4.18 -18.97
N SER A 433 6.33 3.32 -18.02
CA SER A 433 6.08 3.69 -16.62
C SER A 433 7.31 4.27 -15.89
N CYS A 434 8.52 3.97 -16.34
CA CYS A 434 9.76 4.50 -15.78
C CYS A 434 9.88 6.03 -15.89
N PHE A 435 9.14 6.64 -16.80
CA PHE A 435 9.30 8.06 -17.16
C PHE A 435 8.41 9.02 -16.36
N VAL A 436 7.53 8.48 -15.50
CA VAL A 436 6.56 9.29 -14.75
C VAL A 436 7.17 9.86 -13.45
N THR A 437 8.19 9.22 -12.88
CA THR A 437 8.60 9.44 -11.49
C THR A 437 9.76 10.43 -11.29
N GLU A 438 10.84 10.39 -12.11
CA GLU A 438 12.01 11.28 -11.94
C GLU A 438 12.70 11.62 -13.27
N MET A 439 12.00 12.33 -14.12
CA MET A 439 12.40 12.64 -15.48
C MET A 439 13.81 13.27 -15.61
N ASP A 440 14.19 14.16 -14.69
CA ASP A 440 15.47 14.89 -14.83
C ASP A 440 16.70 14.04 -14.50
N ALA A 441 16.57 13.06 -13.59
CA ALA A 441 17.64 12.10 -13.31
C ALA A 441 17.84 11.14 -14.49
N LEU A 442 16.76 10.64 -15.07
CA LEU A 442 16.78 9.75 -16.24
C LEU A 442 17.34 10.44 -17.49
N LYS A 443 16.97 11.69 -17.76
CA LYS A 443 17.49 12.47 -18.91
C LYS A 443 19.02 12.51 -18.92
N ARG A 444 19.65 12.74 -17.78
CA ARG A 444 21.12 12.77 -17.66
C ARG A 444 21.75 11.42 -17.97
N SER A 445 21.20 10.34 -17.44
CA SER A 445 21.67 8.99 -17.71
C SER A 445 21.50 8.61 -19.18
N PHE A 446 20.38 8.97 -19.80
CA PHE A 446 20.14 8.73 -21.22
C PHE A 446 21.10 9.50 -22.11
N GLN A 447 21.35 10.76 -21.81
CA GLN A 447 22.33 11.56 -22.58
C GLN A 447 23.71 10.92 -22.54
N GLN A 448 24.16 10.45 -21.36
CA GLN A 448 25.47 9.80 -21.24
C GLN A 448 25.53 8.45 -21.97
N LEU A 449 24.45 7.66 -21.99
CA LEU A 449 24.37 6.42 -22.78
C LEU A 449 24.46 6.71 -24.27
N ARG A 450 23.75 7.74 -24.76
CA ARG A 450 23.82 8.15 -26.19
C ARG A 450 25.18 8.70 -26.56
N GLU A 451 25.86 9.44 -25.69
CA GLU A 451 27.24 9.89 -25.88
C GLU A 451 28.23 8.71 -25.98
N MET A 452 27.93 7.58 -25.34
CA MET A 452 28.67 6.32 -25.53
C MET A 452 28.34 5.62 -26.86
N GLY A 453 27.26 6.00 -27.54
CA GLY A 453 26.77 5.40 -28.77
C GLY A 453 25.72 4.27 -28.56
N ILE A 454 25.21 4.12 -27.35
CA ILE A 454 24.09 3.19 -27.03
C ILE A 454 22.78 3.86 -27.45
N ARG A 455 21.89 3.10 -28.06
CA ARG A 455 20.53 3.54 -28.40
C ARG A 455 19.57 3.21 -27.26
N ILE A 456 18.49 3.98 -27.15
CA ILE A 456 17.48 3.85 -26.11
C ILE A 456 16.14 3.54 -26.76
N ALA A 457 15.48 2.50 -26.28
CA ALA A 457 14.13 2.12 -26.67
C ALA A 457 13.14 2.33 -25.50
N ILE A 458 11.99 2.90 -25.83
CA ILE A 458 10.82 2.94 -24.91
C ILE A 458 9.99 1.71 -25.19
N ASP A 459 9.79 0.90 -24.17
CA ASP A 459 9.02 -0.35 -24.24
C ASP A 459 7.59 -0.18 -23.72
N ASP A 460 6.68 -1.08 -24.13
CA ASP A 460 5.24 -1.11 -23.76
C ASP A 460 4.50 0.20 -24.09
N PHE A 461 4.90 0.93 -25.14
CA PHE A 461 4.34 2.24 -25.47
C PHE A 461 2.84 2.18 -25.76
N GLY A 462 2.07 3.04 -25.04
CA GLY A 462 0.63 3.19 -25.16
C GLY A 462 -0.17 2.46 -24.07
N THR A 463 0.47 1.69 -23.19
CA THR A 463 -0.21 0.98 -22.09
C THR A 463 -0.37 1.83 -20.84
N GLY A 464 0.33 2.96 -20.73
CA GLY A 464 0.39 3.82 -19.56
C GLY A 464 -0.16 5.24 -19.79
N TYR A 465 0.33 6.18 -19.00
CA TYR A 465 -0.08 7.59 -19.01
C TYR A 465 0.71 8.45 -20.01
N SER A 466 1.37 7.87 -21.01
CA SER A 466 2.17 8.64 -21.96
C SER A 466 1.30 9.60 -22.75
N SER A 467 1.50 10.88 -22.53
CA SER A 467 1.10 11.87 -23.51
C SER A 467 2.14 11.89 -24.65
N LEU A 468 1.71 12.05 -25.89
CA LEU A 468 2.59 12.31 -27.04
C LEU A 468 3.59 13.46 -26.77
N GLY A 469 3.28 14.34 -25.80
CA GLY A 469 4.18 15.37 -25.30
C GLY A 469 5.43 14.83 -24.60
N MET A 470 5.39 13.65 -24.01
CA MET A 470 6.57 13.03 -23.37
C MET A 470 7.61 12.60 -24.41
N LEU A 471 7.20 12.09 -25.55
CA LEU A 471 8.14 11.74 -26.64
C LEU A 471 9.02 12.92 -27.08
N SER A 472 8.48 14.15 -27.06
CA SER A 472 9.25 15.35 -27.41
C SER A 472 10.30 15.73 -26.35
N GLN A 473 10.19 15.23 -25.15
CA GLN A 473 11.11 15.55 -24.03
C GLN A 473 12.14 14.46 -23.77
N MET A 474 11.95 13.27 -24.35
CA MET A 474 12.82 12.12 -24.13
C MET A 474 13.77 11.87 -25.30
N PRO A 475 15.04 11.63 -25.04
CA PRO A 475 16.02 11.26 -26.06
C PRO A 475 15.91 9.77 -26.41
N ALA A 476 14.73 9.31 -26.86
CA ALA A 476 14.54 7.95 -27.35
C ALA A 476 14.95 7.83 -28.82
N ASP A 477 15.55 6.71 -29.19
CA ASP A 477 15.92 6.36 -30.56
C ASP A 477 14.92 5.38 -31.18
N ILE A 478 14.21 4.63 -30.36
CA ILE A 478 13.25 3.58 -30.74
C ILE A 478 12.03 3.64 -29.83
N VAL A 479 10.84 3.43 -30.40
CA VAL A 479 9.58 3.18 -29.67
C VAL A 479 9.09 1.78 -30.03
N LYS A 480 8.79 0.95 -29.02
CA LYS A 480 8.20 -0.38 -29.16
C LYS A 480 6.72 -0.30 -28.82
N ILE A 481 5.87 -0.55 -29.82
CA ILE A 481 4.41 -0.53 -29.65
C ILE A 481 3.96 -1.90 -29.10
N ASP A 482 3.28 -1.86 -27.96
CA ASP A 482 2.83 -3.06 -27.25
C ASP A 482 1.80 -3.89 -28.04
N ARG A 483 1.82 -5.19 -27.82
CA ARG A 483 0.92 -6.20 -28.38
C ARG A 483 -0.56 -5.84 -28.24
N LEU A 484 -0.95 -5.10 -27.21
CA LEU A 484 -2.35 -4.72 -26.97
C LEU A 484 -3.00 -4.05 -28.20
N PHE A 485 -2.21 -3.27 -28.96
CA PHE A 485 -2.69 -2.56 -30.14
C PHE A 485 -2.56 -3.38 -31.43
N ILE A 486 -1.82 -4.49 -31.39
CA ILE A 486 -1.52 -5.33 -32.57
C ILE A 486 -2.48 -6.49 -32.67
N SER A 487 -2.88 -7.06 -31.54
CA SER A 487 -3.83 -8.18 -31.52
C SER A 487 -5.10 -7.82 -32.29
N SER A 488 -5.38 -8.61 -33.36
CA SER A 488 -6.51 -8.40 -34.26
C SER A 488 -6.52 -7.01 -34.95
N ILE A 489 -5.37 -6.41 -35.20
CA ILE A 489 -5.26 -5.08 -35.84
C ILE A 489 -5.95 -5.05 -37.20
N HIS A 490 -5.96 -6.16 -37.94
CA HIS A 490 -6.59 -6.27 -39.26
C HIS A 490 -8.11 -6.07 -39.22
N GLU A 491 -8.76 -6.29 -38.07
CA GLU A 491 -10.19 -6.09 -37.83
C GLU A 491 -10.51 -4.73 -37.17
N ASN A 492 -9.50 -4.02 -36.62
CA ASN A 492 -9.71 -2.81 -35.81
C ASN A 492 -9.15 -1.55 -36.50
N SER A 493 -10.03 -0.84 -37.21
CA SER A 493 -9.66 0.40 -37.92
C SER A 493 -9.15 1.52 -36.99
N PHE A 494 -9.58 1.55 -35.72
CA PHE A 494 -9.06 2.52 -34.75
C PHE A 494 -7.60 2.21 -34.43
N HIS A 495 -7.25 0.96 -34.13
CA HIS A 495 -5.88 0.54 -33.88
C HIS A 495 -4.97 0.80 -35.09
N GLN A 496 -5.43 0.50 -36.32
CA GLN A 496 -4.69 0.82 -37.53
C GLN A 496 -4.39 2.32 -37.65
N SER A 497 -5.41 3.16 -37.47
CA SER A 497 -5.25 4.62 -37.52
C SER A 497 -4.35 5.15 -36.44
N PHE A 498 -4.49 4.64 -35.19
CA PHE A 498 -3.70 5.03 -34.04
C PHE A 498 -2.22 4.70 -34.28
N ILE A 499 -1.90 3.46 -34.64
CA ILE A 499 -0.51 3.03 -34.85
C ILE A 499 0.12 3.77 -36.02
N ASN A 500 -0.61 3.94 -37.12
CA ASN A 500 -0.13 4.72 -38.26
C ASN A 500 0.22 6.17 -37.83
N ALA A 501 -0.62 6.81 -37.03
CA ALA A 501 -0.35 8.15 -36.51
C ALA A 501 0.90 8.19 -35.62
N VAL A 502 1.07 7.19 -34.73
CA VAL A 502 2.26 7.06 -33.87
C VAL A 502 3.53 6.88 -34.71
N ILE A 503 3.51 5.99 -35.72
CA ILE A 503 4.66 5.75 -36.61
C ILE A 503 5.04 7.04 -37.36
N GLN A 504 4.07 7.72 -37.97
CA GLN A 504 4.31 8.97 -38.69
C GLN A 504 4.91 10.06 -37.80
N LEU A 505 4.41 10.17 -36.57
CA LEU A 505 4.92 11.10 -35.58
C LEU A 505 6.38 10.77 -35.22
N CYS A 506 6.67 9.52 -34.88
CA CYS A 506 8.01 9.04 -34.53
C CYS A 506 9.00 9.31 -35.69
N HIS A 507 8.63 8.95 -36.90
CA HIS A 507 9.45 9.18 -38.08
C HIS A 507 9.72 10.68 -38.34
N SER A 508 8.72 11.55 -38.07
CA SER A 508 8.89 13.01 -38.25
C SER A 508 9.97 13.61 -37.34
N VAL A 509 10.28 12.95 -36.22
CA VAL A 509 11.32 13.37 -35.27
C VAL A 509 12.55 12.44 -35.27
N GLY A 510 12.65 11.52 -36.23
CA GLY A 510 13.78 10.63 -36.41
C GLY A 510 13.84 9.43 -35.45
N ILE A 511 12.72 9.06 -34.85
CA ILE A 511 12.58 7.91 -33.96
C ILE A 511 12.10 6.71 -34.79
N ARG A 512 12.75 5.55 -34.63
CA ARG A 512 12.32 4.28 -35.24
C ARG A 512 11.20 3.64 -34.43
N VAL A 513 10.38 2.82 -35.10
CA VAL A 513 9.28 2.13 -34.46
C VAL A 513 9.43 0.61 -34.64
N CYS A 514 9.42 -0.10 -33.53
CA CYS A 514 9.30 -1.54 -33.44
C CYS A 514 7.85 -1.92 -33.07
N VAL A 515 7.25 -2.84 -33.79
CA VAL A 515 5.92 -3.35 -33.48
C VAL A 515 6.05 -4.73 -32.86
N GLU A 516 5.45 -4.90 -31.67
CA GLU A 516 5.53 -6.14 -30.91
C GLU A 516 4.26 -6.99 -30.99
N GLY A 517 4.43 -8.29 -30.71
CA GLY A 517 3.32 -9.23 -30.55
C GLY A 517 2.60 -9.61 -31.82
N VAL A 518 3.26 -9.52 -32.98
CA VAL A 518 2.70 -10.05 -34.24
C VAL A 518 2.68 -11.56 -34.18
N GLU A 519 1.48 -12.16 -34.26
CA GLU A 519 1.26 -13.61 -34.18
C GLU A 519 0.67 -14.20 -35.47
N GLU A 520 -0.04 -13.40 -36.26
CA GLU A 520 -0.77 -13.84 -37.46
C GLU A 520 -0.27 -13.16 -38.75
N GLN A 521 -0.50 -13.81 -39.87
CA GLN A 521 -0.08 -13.28 -41.17
C GLN A 521 -0.83 -12.00 -41.56
N GLU A 522 -2.09 -11.90 -41.17
CA GLU A 522 -2.96 -10.77 -41.39
C GLU A 522 -2.46 -9.53 -40.63
N GLU A 523 -2.00 -9.72 -39.40
CA GLU A 523 -1.37 -8.66 -38.60
C GLU A 523 -0.06 -8.19 -39.24
N LEU A 524 0.80 -9.13 -39.65
CA LEU A 524 2.06 -8.82 -40.33
C LEU A 524 1.83 -7.96 -41.59
N LYS A 525 0.82 -8.28 -42.38
CA LYS A 525 0.49 -7.51 -43.59
C LYS A 525 0.17 -6.06 -43.26
N VAL A 526 -0.72 -5.85 -42.27
CA VAL A 526 -1.09 -4.49 -41.82
C VAL A 526 0.13 -3.72 -41.31
N VAL A 527 0.94 -4.35 -40.45
CA VAL A 527 2.13 -3.71 -39.85
C VAL A 527 3.15 -3.30 -40.91
N ARG A 528 3.31 -4.07 -41.96
CA ARG A 528 4.17 -3.72 -43.11
C ARG A 528 3.59 -2.58 -43.93
N ASP A 529 2.27 -2.59 -44.16
CA ASP A 529 1.59 -1.56 -44.96
C ASP A 529 1.68 -0.18 -44.28
N ILE A 530 1.69 -0.10 -42.94
CA ILE A 530 1.87 1.11 -42.15
C ILE A 530 3.34 1.50 -41.92
N GLN A 531 4.29 0.79 -42.55
CA GLN A 531 5.73 1.11 -42.60
C GLN A 531 6.43 1.15 -41.22
N ALA A 532 6.16 0.18 -40.33
CA ALA A 532 6.99 -0.05 -39.17
C ALA A 532 8.45 -0.34 -39.57
N ASP A 533 9.43 0.00 -38.74
CA ASP A 533 10.85 -0.28 -39.00
C ASP A 533 11.24 -1.70 -38.64
N ASN A 534 10.84 -2.14 -37.44
CA ASN A 534 11.12 -3.47 -36.95
C ASN A 534 9.82 -4.15 -36.49
N ILE A 535 9.85 -5.46 -36.51
CA ILE A 535 8.73 -6.32 -36.08
C ILE A 535 9.28 -7.41 -35.17
N GLN A 536 8.53 -7.69 -34.10
CA GLN A 536 8.80 -8.78 -33.18
C GLN A 536 7.48 -9.52 -32.88
N GLY A 537 7.53 -10.84 -32.76
CA GLY A 537 6.33 -11.60 -32.42
C GLY A 537 6.49 -13.10 -32.63
N PHE A 538 5.50 -13.85 -32.13
CA PHE A 538 5.49 -15.31 -32.22
C PHE A 538 5.25 -15.83 -33.64
N TYR A 539 4.83 -14.98 -34.54
CA TYR A 539 4.78 -15.30 -35.95
C TYR A 539 6.16 -15.74 -36.48
N PHE A 540 7.23 -15.09 -36.04
CA PHE A 540 8.60 -15.43 -36.44
C PHE A 540 9.21 -16.46 -35.52
N SER A 541 9.20 -16.21 -34.22
CA SER A 541 9.68 -17.16 -33.21
C SER A 541 9.25 -16.73 -31.80
N ARG A 542 8.98 -17.73 -30.97
CA ARG A 542 9.06 -17.53 -29.51
C ARG A 542 10.52 -17.30 -29.11
N PRO A 543 10.80 -16.69 -27.95
CA PRO A 543 12.16 -16.60 -27.41
C PRO A 543 12.79 -18.00 -27.30
N VAL A 544 14.01 -18.15 -27.84
CA VAL A 544 14.73 -19.43 -27.92
C VAL A 544 16.14 -19.32 -27.30
N GLU A 545 16.73 -20.44 -26.96
CA GLU A 545 18.09 -20.51 -26.43
C GLU A 545 19.12 -20.03 -27.46
N LYS A 546 20.28 -19.57 -26.99
CA LYS A 546 21.37 -19.01 -27.81
C LYS A 546 21.73 -19.88 -29.02
N ARG A 547 21.90 -21.20 -28.81
CA ARG A 547 22.25 -22.10 -29.90
C ARG A 547 21.15 -22.22 -30.93
N THR A 548 19.91 -22.38 -30.49
CA THR A 548 18.75 -22.48 -31.38
C THR A 548 18.53 -21.19 -32.18
N PHE A 549 18.79 -20.02 -31.55
CA PHE A 549 18.74 -18.75 -32.24
C PHE A 549 19.78 -18.66 -33.33
N HIS A 550 21.02 -18.99 -33.02
CA HIS A 550 22.12 -19.00 -33.98
C HIS A 550 21.83 -19.91 -35.18
N ASP A 551 21.47 -21.17 -34.95
CA ASP A 551 21.22 -22.14 -36.01
C ASP A 551 20.05 -21.73 -36.93
N ARG A 552 19.05 -21.05 -36.41
CA ARG A 552 17.85 -20.65 -37.19
C ARG A 552 18.01 -19.33 -37.94
N PHE A 553 18.66 -18.36 -37.35
CA PHE A 553 18.59 -16.97 -37.79
C PHE A 553 19.92 -16.39 -38.28
N LEU A 554 21.04 -17.02 -37.98
CA LEU A 554 22.34 -16.56 -38.43
C LEU A 554 22.98 -17.50 -39.46
N ASP A 555 23.00 -18.83 -39.19
CA ASP A 555 23.57 -19.81 -40.12
C ASP A 555 22.77 -20.01 -41.40
N LEU A 556 21.44 -20.08 -41.30
CA LEU A 556 20.61 -20.43 -42.46
C LEU A 556 20.17 -19.25 -43.31
N GLN A 557 20.45 -17.97 -42.89
CA GLN A 557 19.91 -16.76 -43.55
C GLN A 557 18.47 -16.98 -44.06
N MET A 558 17.60 -17.50 -43.16
CA MET A 558 16.21 -17.72 -43.58
C MET A 558 15.64 -16.36 -44.03
N VAL A 559 15.35 -16.24 -45.29
CA VAL A 559 14.41 -15.26 -45.82
C VAL A 559 13.04 -15.81 -45.41
N LEU A 560 12.44 -15.20 -44.37
CA LEU A 560 11.12 -15.57 -43.84
C LEU A 560 10.01 -15.15 -44.79
#